data_ec862d8a80d6ccf1aecb6b49c6727f6d
#
_entry.id   ec862d8a80d6ccf1aecb6b49c6727f6d
#
_cell.length_a   1.000
_cell.length_b   1.000
_cell.length_c   1.000
_cell.angle_alpha   90.00
_cell.angle_beta   90.00
_cell.angle_gamma   90.00
#
_symmetry.space_group_name_H-M   'P 1'
#
loop_
_entity.id
_entity.type
_entity.pdbx_description
1 polymer ?
#
loop_
_entity_poly.entity_id
_entity_poly.type
_entity_poly.pdbx_seq_one_letter_code
_entity_poly.pdbx_strand_id
1 'polypeptide(L)'
;AKATTIKEALAKWEEKSGQKASEAKEVKLYGQIPPLQKMDESLSMLVNCEKLSLSTNCIERIANLNSLKNLRILSLGRNNIKNLNGLEVVADTLEELWISYNFIEKLKGIHVMKKLKVLYMSNNLVKDWAEFVRLAELPLLEDLVFVGNPLQEKHASDWIEEATKRVPKLKKLDGEL
;
A
#
# COMPACT_ATOMS: atom_id res chain seq x y z
N ALA A 1 24.56 1.54 -10.80
CA ALA A 1 24.82 1.01 -9.45
C ALA A 1 23.85 -0.12 -9.13
N LYS A 2 24.30 -1.09 -8.36
CA LYS A 2 23.45 -2.18 -7.92
C LYS A 2 22.40 -1.66 -6.95
N ALA A 3 21.17 -2.17 -7.07
CA ALA A 3 20.11 -1.86 -6.13
C ALA A 3 20.49 -2.32 -4.70
N THR A 4 20.00 -1.62 -3.71
CA THR A 4 20.07 -2.09 -2.33
C THR A 4 19.14 -3.29 -2.19
N THR A 5 19.59 -4.34 -1.51
CA THR A 5 18.73 -5.50 -1.24
C THR A 5 17.99 -5.31 0.10
N ILE A 6 16.91 -6.08 0.30
CA ILE A 6 16.20 -6.05 1.59
C ILE A 6 17.15 -6.42 2.72
N LYS A 7 18.00 -7.43 2.51
CA LYS A 7 18.98 -7.86 3.52
C LYS A 7 19.91 -6.70 3.93
N GLU A 8 20.44 -5.97 2.96
CA GLU A 8 21.31 -4.81 3.22
C GLU A 8 20.56 -3.69 3.95
N ALA A 9 19.31 -3.42 3.51
CA ALA A 9 18.49 -2.39 4.14
C ALA A 9 18.17 -2.75 5.60
N LEU A 10 17.86 -4.01 5.86
CA LEU A 10 17.58 -4.50 7.21
C LEU A 10 18.81 -4.40 8.10
N ALA A 11 20.00 -4.73 7.58
CA ALA A 11 21.23 -4.63 8.33
C ALA A 11 21.51 -3.18 8.76
N LYS A 12 21.31 -2.22 7.85
CA LYS A 12 21.45 -0.79 8.16
C LYS A 12 20.43 -0.34 9.19
N TRP A 13 19.19 -0.81 9.05
CA TRP A 13 18.11 -0.46 9.96
C TRP A 13 18.41 -0.97 11.38
N GLU A 14 18.90 -2.22 11.49
CA GLU A 14 19.27 -2.81 12.77
C GLU A 14 20.42 -2.04 13.43
N GLU A 15 21.40 -1.63 12.64
CA GLU A 15 22.53 -0.86 13.14
C GLU A 15 22.08 0.49 13.70
N LYS A 16 21.23 1.21 12.96
CA LYS A 16 20.76 2.54 13.36
C LYS A 16 19.76 2.51 14.51
N SER A 17 18.86 1.53 14.50
CA SER A 17 17.78 1.46 15.50
C SER A 17 18.18 0.72 16.78
N GLY A 18 19.23 -0.10 16.71
CA GLY A 18 19.62 -0.96 17.82
C GLY A 18 18.64 -2.09 18.09
N GLN A 19 17.74 -2.37 17.15
CA GLN A 19 16.71 -3.40 17.29
C GLN A 19 17.00 -4.58 16.37
N LYS A 20 16.48 -5.75 16.73
CA LYS A 20 16.48 -6.91 15.84
C LYS A 20 15.22 -6.84 14.97
N ALA A 21 15.39 -6.91 13.66
CA ALA A 21 14.28 -6.83 12.72
C ALA A 21 13.25 -7.93 12.98
N SER A 22 13.68 -9.15 13.32
CA SER A 22 12.79 -10.27 13.59
C SER A 22 11.89 -10.08 14.82
N GLU A 23 12.25 -9.16 15.72
CA GLU A 23 11.48 -8.88 16.94
C GLU A 23 10.70 -7.56 16.86
N ALA A 24 11.04 -6.71 15.89
CA ALA A 24 10.46 -5.38 15.80
C ALA A 24 9.02 -5.38 15.31
N LYS A 25 8.21 -4.49 15.87
CA LYS A 25 6.83 -4.28 15.45
C LYS A 25 6.72 -3.26 14.33
N GLU A 26 7.67 -2.36 14.23
CA GLU A 26 7.71 -1.36 13.16
C GLU A 26 9.09 -1.36 12.52
N VAL A 27 9.14 -1.51 11.20
CA VAL A 27 10.40 -1.52 10.44
C VAL A 27 10.30 -0.50 9.31
N LYS A 28 11.29 0.39 9.24
CA LYS A 28 11.32 1.48 8.26
C LYS A 28 12.48 1.27 7.29
N LEU A 29 12.15 0.92 6.06
CA LEU A 29 13.14 0.70 4.98
C LEU A 29 12.92 1.68 3.82
N TYR A 30 12.35 2.85 4.09
CA TYR A 30 12.08 3.84 3.06
C TYR A 30 13.37 4.49 2.55
N GLY A 31 13.30 5.02 1.32
CA GLY A 31 14.32 5.92 0.80
C GLY A 31 15.73 5.36 0.75
N GLN A 32 15.89 4.09 0.38
CA GLN A 32 17.23 3.50 0.27
C GLN A 32 18.03 4.14 -0.85
N ILE A 33 19.34 4.20 -0.71
CA ILE A 33 20.28 4.72 -1.71
C ILE A 33 21.40 3.70 -1.89
N PRO A 34 21.46 3.00 -3.04
CA PRO A 34 20.47 2.97 -4.14
C PRO A 34 19.11 2.43 -3.71
N PRO A 35 18.03 2.79 -4.42
CA PRO A 35 16.69 2.32 -4.02
C PRO A 35 16.52 0.81 -4.10
N LEU A 36 15.62 0.29 -3.26
CA LEU A 36 15.17 -1.10 -3.36
C LEU A 36 14.41 -1.28 -4.67
N GLN A 37 14.68 -2.38 -5.38
CA GLN A 37 13.95 -2.73 -6.60
C GLN A 37 13.02 -3.92 -6.40
N LYS A 38 13.28 -4.73 -5.37
CA LYS A 38 12.51 -5.95 -5.13
C LYS A 38 12.17 -6.13 -3.66
N MET A 39 10.99 -6.70 -3.44
CA MET A 39 10.61 -7.23 -2.14
C MET A 39 11.03 -8.71 -2.13
N ASP A 40 12.28 -8.98 -1.78
CA ASP A 40 12.81 -10.34 -1.84
C ASP A 40 12.49 -11.16 -0.57
N GLU A 41 12.94 -12.42 -0.56
CA GLU A 41 12.62 -13.37 0.50
C GLU A 41 13.18 -13.00 1.86
N SER A 42 14.10 -12.04 1.94
CA SER A 42 14.63 -11.59 3.24
C SER A 42 13.57 -10.92 4.10
N LEU A 43 12.43 -10.50 3.49
CA LEU A 43 11.30 -9.99 4.26
C LEU A 43 10.70 -11.04 5.19
N SER A 44 10.97 -12.33 4.93
CA SER A 44 10.39 -13.43 5.73
C SER A 44 10.84 -13.42 7.19
N MET A 45 11.91 -12.72 7.52
CA MET A 45 12.36 -12.62 8.91
C MET A 45 11.47 -11.69 9.75
N LEU A 46 10.62 -10.88 9.12
CA LEU A 46 9.82 -9.87 9.80
C LEU A 46 8.53 -10.44 10.40
N VAL A 47 8.65 -11.50 11.19
CA VAL A 47 7.50 -12.25 11.70
C VAL A 47 6.68 -11.51 12.75
N ASN A 48 7.24 -10.53 13.41
CA ASN A 48 6.54 -9.73 14.43
C ASN A 48 6.14 -8.34 13.93
N CYS A 49 6.44 -8.03 12.68
CA CYS A 49 6.22 -6.70 12.12
C CYS A 49 4.72 -6.42 11.96
N GLU A 50 4.28 -5.29 12.50
CA GLU A 50 2.91 -4.80 12.36
C GLU A 50 2.82 -3.62 11.42
N LYS A 51 3.92 -2.86 11.29
CA LYS A 51 3.98 -1.71 10.40
C LYS A 51 5.30 -1.74 9.62
N LEU A 52 5.18 -1.81 8.31
CA LEU A 52 6.34 -1.86 7.41
C LEU A 52 6.29 -0.69 6.43
N SER A 53 7.37 0.08 6.37
CA SER A 53 7.52 1.14 5.38
C SER A 53 8.58 0.77 4.36
N LEU A 54 8.17 0.75 3.09
CA LEU A 54 9.03 0.54 1.93
C LEU A 54 8.85 1.70 0.94
N SER A 55 8.33 2.83 1.40
CA SER A 55 8.08 3.97 0.54
C SER A 55 9.36 4.56 -0.03
N THR A 56 9.24 5.27 -1.14
CA THR A 56 10.35 5.97 -1.80
C THR A 56 11.48 5.03 -2.18
N ASN A 57 11.13 4.03 -2.97
CA ASN A 57 12.04 3.06 -3.55
C ASN A 57 11.66 2.89 -5.03
N CYS A 58 12.11 1.82 -5.66
CA CYS A 58 11.81 1.50 -7.05
C CYS A 58 11.16 0.13 -7.20
N ILE A 59 10.34 -0.26 -6.22
CA ILE A 59 9.70 -1.58 -6.19
C ILE A 59 8.64 -1.66 -7.29
N GLU A 60 8.65 -2.75 -8.06
CA GLU A 60 7.68 -2.96 -9.14
C GLU A 60 6.57 -3.96 -8.77
N ARG A 61 6.84 -4.86 -7.83
CA ARG A 61 5.89 -5.93 -7.45
C ARG A 61 5.86 -6.12 -5.95
N ILE A 62 4.65 -6.24 -5.43
CA ILE A 62 4.43 -6.63 -4.04
C ILE A 62 4.69 -8.14 -3.95
N ALA A 63 5.58 -8.57 -3.07
CA ALA A 63 5.95 -9.97 -2.96
C ALA A 63 6.51 -10.29 -1.56
N ASN A 64 6.56 -11.58 -1.25
CA ASN A 64 7.22 -12.10 -0.06
C ASN A 64 6.71 -11.56 1.27
N LEU A 65 5.41 -11.30 1.35
CA LEU A 65 4.75 -10.87 2.58
C LEU A 65 4.17 -12.04 3.39
N ASN A 66 4.38 -13.28 2.94
CA ASN A 66 3.77 -14.49 3.51
C ASN A 66 4.02 -14.66 5.00
N SER A 67 5.23 -14.32 5.45
CA SER A 67 5.62 -14.52 6.85
C SER A 67 5.17 -13.39 7.78
N LEU A 68 4.64 -12.31 7.22
CA LEU A 68 4.22 -11.15 8.00
C LEU A 68 2.78 -11.34 8.49
N LYS A 69 2.62 -12.28 9.41
CA LYS A 69 1.30 -12.71 9.92
C LYS A 69 0.62 -11.67 10.81
N ASN A 70 1.34 -10.63 11.20
CA ASN A 70 0.82 -9.59 12.06
C ASN A 70 0.76 -8.21 11.39
N LEU A 71 0.99 -8.15 10.08
CA LEU A 71 1.08 -6.87 9.37
C LEU A 71 -0.27 -6.17 9.34
N ARG A 72 -0.30 -4.95 9.86
CA ARG A 72 -1.50 -4.11 9.93
C ARG A 72 -1.40 -2.88 9.03
N ILE A 73 -0.21 -2.32 8.88
CA ILE A 73 0.01 -1.10 8.10
C ILE A 73 1.18 -1.33 7.14
N LEU A 74 0.93 -1.11 5.86
CA LEU A 74 1.94 -1.25 4.81
C LEU A 74 2.04 0.04 4.01
N SER A 75 3.23 0.64 3.99
CA SER A 75 3.51 1.84 3.23
C SER A 75 4.39 1.52 2.03
N LEU A 76 3.85 1.75 0.83
CA LEU A 76 4.51 1.48 -0.45
C LEU A 76 4.45 2.70 -1.38
N GLY A 77 4.19 3.88 -0.83
CA GLY A 77 4.10 5.09 -1.64
C GLY A 77 5.41 5.39 -2.38
N ARG A 78 5.30 6.06 -3.52
CA ARG A 78 6.44 6.46 -4.35
C ARG A 78 7.35 5.28 -4.72
N ASN A 79 6.74 4.34 -5.41
CA ASN A 79 7.40 3.18 -6.00
C ASN A 79 6.94 3.05 -7.46
N ASN A 80 7.17 1.89 -8.08
CA ASN A 80 6.78 1.64 -9.47
C ASN A 80 5.79 0.48 -9.59
N ILE A 81 4.91 0.35 -8.60
CA ILE A 81 3.98 -0.79 -8.52
C ILE A 81 2.83 -0.61 -9.52
N LYS A 82 2.55 -1.65 -10.29
CA LYS A 82 1.53 -1.62 -11.35
C LYS A 82 0.23 -2.32 -11.00
N ASN A 83 0.25 -3.24 -10.04
CA ASN A 83 -0.95 -3.96 -9.62
C ASN A 83 -0.82 -4.43 -8.17
N LEU A 84 -1.90 -4.96 -7.62
CA LEU A 84 -1.97 -5.35 -6.22
C LEU A 84 -1.68 -6.84 -5.97
N ASN A 85 -1.23 -7.58 -6.98
CA ASN A 85 -0.88 -8.99 -6.81
C ASN A 85 0.18 -9.13 -5.73
N GLY A 86 0.02 -10.12 -4.84
CA GLY A 86 0.91 -10.33 -3.71
C GLY A 86 0.37 -9.78 -2.41
N LEU A 87 -0.58 -8.86 -2.47
CA LEU A 87 -1.17 -8.25 -1.27
C LEU A 87 -2.11 -9.21 -0.55
N GLU A 88 -2.72 -10.16 -1.28
CA GLU A 88 -3.72 -11.08 -0.76
C GLU A 88 -3.23 -11.94 0.41
N VAL A 89 -1.92 -12.15 0.49
CA VAL A 89 -1.35 -12.97 1.58
C VAL A 89 -1.46 -12.29 2.96
N VAL A 90 -1.71 -10.99 3.00
CA VAL A 90 -1.93 -10.25 4.25
C VAL A 90 -3.38 -9.77 4.39
N ALA A 91 -4.29 -10.37 3.62
CA ALA A 91 -5.71 -9.98 3.62
C ALA A 91 -6.37 -10.10 5.00
N ASP A 92 -5.92 -11.03 5.84
CA ASP A 92 -6.53 -11.27 7.15
C ASP A 92 -6.14 -10.24 8.22
N THR A 93 -5.11 -9.45 7.99
CA THR A 93 -4.59 -8.55 9.02
C THR A 93 -4.43 -7.10 8.57
N LEU A 94 -4.24 -6.85 7.27
CA LEU A 94 -3.93 -5.50 6.80
C LEU A 94 -5.11 -4.55 6.96
N GLU A 95 -4.89 -3.47 7.71
CA GLU A 95 -5.89 -2.44 8.00
C GLU A 95 -5.64 -1.15 7.21
N GLU A 96 -4.39 -0.83 6.91
CA GLU A 96 -4.04 0.39 6.19
C GLU A 96 -3.04 0.10 5.09
N LEU A 97 -3.32 0.60 3.91
CA LEU A 97 -2.42 0.52 2.76
C LEU A 97 -2.17 1.93 2.24
N TRP A 98 -0.90 2.35 2.25
CA TRP A 98 -0.47 3.64 1.72
C TRP A 98 0.32 3.36 0.44
N ILE A 99 -0.31 3.56 -0.72
CA ILE A 99 0.26 3.19 -2.01
C ILE A 99 0.17 4.32 -3.05
N SER A 100 0.15 5.55 -2.57
CA SER A 100 0.12 6.74 -3.43
C SER A 100 1.39 6.86 -4.28
N TYR A 101 1.27 7.50 -5.43
CA TYR A 101 2.38 7.70 -6.36
C TYR A 101 2.99 6.38 -6.84
N ASN A 102 2.13 5.56 -7.43
CA ASN A 102 2.52 4.35 -8.11
C ASN A 102 1.84 4.32 -9.49
N PHE A 103 1.76 3.18 -10.15
CA PHE A 103 1.20 3.05 -11.50
C PHE A 103 0.01 2.09 -11.55
N ILE A 104 -0.80 2.07 -10.51
CA ILE A 104 -1.93 1.15 -10.41
C ILE A 104 -3.07 1.63 -11.29
N GLU A 105 -3.50 0.78 -12.22
CA GLU A 105 -4.62 1.07 -13.11
C GLU A 105 -5.89 0.30 -12.71
N LYS A 106 -5.72 -0.86 -12.08
CA LYS A 106 -6.84 -1.75 -11.76
C LYS A 106 -6.79 -2.19 -10.31
N LEU A 107 -7.97 -2.39 -9.74
CA LEU A 107 -8.14 -2.84 -8.36
C LEU A 107 -8.55 -4.30 -8.26
N LYS A 108 -8.31 -5.07 -9.33
CA LYS A 108 -8.63 -6.49 -9.36
C LYS A 108 -8.04 -7.20 -8.14
N GLY A 109 -8.87 -7.99 -7.47
CA GLY A 109 -8.45 -8.76 -6.31
C GLY A 109 -8.56 -8.03 -4.97
N ILE A 110 -8.88 -6.73 -4.97
CA ILE A 110 -8.93 -5.97 -3.72
C ILE A 110 -10.04 -6.46 -2.78
N HIS A 111 -11.05 -7.14 -3.32
CA HIS A 111 -12.21 -7.60 -2.54
C HIS A 111 -11.85 -8.55 -1.39
N VAL A 112 -10.69 -9.21 -1.45
CA VAL A 112 -10.27 -10.13 -0.37
C VAL A 112 -9.76 -9.39 0.87
N MET A 113 -9.53 -8.08 0.76
CA MET A 113 -8.97 -7.28 1.85
C MET A 113 -10.05 -6.86 2.86
N LYS A 114 -10.57 -7.84 3.59
CA LYS A 114 -11.74 -7.66 4.46
C LYS A 114 -11.50 -6.79 5.69
N LYS A 115 -10.26 -6.56 6.05
CA LYS A 115 -9.89 -5.75 7.21
C LYS A 115 -9.46 -4.33 6.84
N LEU A 116 -9.38 -4.01 5.56
CA LEU A 116 -8.84 -2.73 5.10
C LEU A 116 -9.79 -1.58 5.46
N LYS A 117 -9.27 -0.63 6.24
CA LYS A 117 -10.00 0.55 6.73
C LYS A 117 -9.52 1.83 6.06
N VAL A 118 -8.25 1.92 5.74
CA VAL A 118 -7.60 3.12 5.20
C VAL A 118 -6.86 2.76 3.92
N LEU A 119 -7.18 3.45 2.85
CA LEU A 119 -6.50 3.26 1.58
C LEU A 119 -6.09 4.62 1.01
N TYR A 120 -4.78 4.89 1.02
CA TYR A 120 -4.22 6.08 0.40
C TYR A 120 -3.61 5.67 -0.92
N MET A 121 -4.29 6.03 -2.01
CA MET A 121 -3.86 5.68 -3.36
C MET A 121 -3.92 6.84 -4.34
N SER A 122 -3.65 8.03 -3.85
CA SER A 122 -3.60 9.20 -4.72
C SER A 122 -2.50 9.05 -5.77
N ASN A 123 -2.69 9.73 -6.90
CA ASN A 123 -1.67 9.76 -7.94
C ASN A 123 -1.25 8.39 -8.45
N ASN A 124 -2.25 7.57 -8.74
CA ASN A 124 -2.09 6.34 -9.50
C ASN A 124 -2.74 6.55 -10.87
N LEU A 125 -3.11 5.48 -11.56
CA LEU A 125 -3.59 5.55 -12.94
C LEU A 125 -4.98 4.95 -13.14
N VAL A 126 -5.81 4.96 -12.10
CA VAL A 126 -7.18 4.46 -12.20
C VAL A 126 -8.04 5.45 -12.99
N LYS A 127 -8.67 4.97 -14.07
CA LYS A 127 -9.41 5.84 -14.99
C LYS A 127 -10.88 5.45 -15.18
N ASP A 128 -11.30 4.29 -14.70
CA ASP A 128 -12.64 3.78 -14.95
C ASP A 128 -13.46 3.62 -13.68
N TRP A 129 -14.73 4.01 -13.75
CA TRP A 129 -15.67 3.77 -12.65
C TRP A 129 -15.79 2.29 -12.32
N ALA A 130 -15.69 1.42 -13.33
CA ALA A 130 -15.75 -0.03 -13.12
C ALA A 130 -14.68 -0.52 -12.12
N GLU A 131 -13.52 0.11 -12.10
CA GLU A 131 -12.48 -0.22 -11.12
C GLU A 131 -12.79 0.40 -9.77
N PHE A 132 -13.21 1.66 -9.76
CA PHE A 132 -13.49 2.38 -8.51
C PHE A 132 -14.57 1.68 -7.68
N VAL A 133 -15.62 1.17 -8.34
CA VAL A 133 -16.74 0.52 -7.63
C VAL A 133 -16.33 -0.78 -6.93
N ARG A 134 -15.18 -1.35 -7.27
CA ARG A 134 -14.66 -2.51 -6.55
C ARG A 134 -14.39 -2.19 -5.07
N LEU A 135 -14.16 -0.92 -4.77
CA LEU A 135 -13.93 -0.46 -3.39
C LEU A 135 -15.18 -0.63 -2.53
N ALA A 136 -16.38 -0.69 -3.14
CA ALA A 136 -17.62 -0.93 -2.41
C ALA A 136 -17.68 -2.34 -1.80
N GLU A 137 -16.84 -3.26 -2.28
CA GLU A 137 -16.78 -4.63 -1.75
C GLU A 137 -15.97 -4.73 -0.47
N LEU A 138 -15.28 -3.66 -0.07
CA LEU A 138 -14.48 -3.62 1.16
C LEU A 138 -15.36 -3.24 2.33
N PRO A 139 -15.69 -4.20 3.22
CA PRO A 139 -16.70 -3.95 4.26
C PRO A 139 -16.28 -2.92 5.30
N LEU A 140 -14.99 -2.74 5.53
CA LEU A 140 -14.48 -1.85 6.57
C LEU A 140 -13.84 -0.57 6.04
N LEU A 141 -13.79 -0.37 4.74
CA LEU A 141 -13.14 0.83 4.18
C LEU A 141 -13.90 2.09 4.59
N GLU A 142 -13.19 3.00 5.24
CA GLU A 142 -13.78 4.23 5.72
C GLU A 142 -13.01 5.50 5.36
N ASP A 143 -11.72 5.38 5.03
CA ASP A 143 -10.88 6.55 4.71
C ASP A 143 -10.14 6.26 3.40
N LEU A 144 -10.50 7.01 2.36
CA LEU A 144 -9.93 6.84 1.02
C LEU A 144 -9.33 8.15 0.53
N VAL A 145 -8.08 8.09 0.04
CA VAL A 145 -7.47 9.20 -0.69
C VAL A 145 -7.23 8.75 -2.12
N PHE A 146 -7.91 9.40 -3.06
CA PHE A 146 -7.94 9.02 -4.47
C PHE A 146 -7.61 10.16 -5.43
N VAL A 147 -7.38 11.35 -4.92
CA VAL A 147 -7.05 12.54 -5.72
C VAL A 147 -5.84 12.27 -6.61
N GLY A 148 -5.84 12.83 -7.82
CA GLY A 148 -4.71 12.68 -8.75
C GLY A 148 -4.78 11.44 -9.62
N ASN A 149 -5.82 10.60 -9.49
CA ASN A 149 -6.07 9.55 -10.46
C ASN A 149 -6.82 10.14 -11.65
N PRO A 150 -6.63 9.61 -12.86
CA PRO A 150 -7.34 10.13 -14.04
C PRO A 150 -8.86 10.20 -13.88
N LEU A 151 -9.46 9.20 -13.24
CA LEU A 151 -10.90 9.19 -12.99
C LEU A 151 -11.33 10.39 -12.16
N GLN A 152 -10.60 10.68 -11.08
CA GLN A 152 -10.91 11.81 -10.21
C GLN A 152 -10.75 13.13 -10.95
N GLU A 153 -9.67 13.28 -11.72
CA GLU A 153 -9.41 14.50 -12.47
C GLU A 153 -10.48 14.77 -13.54
N LYS A 154 -10.94 13.72 -14.19
CA LYS A 154 -12.01 13.81 -15.20
C LYS A 154 -13.34 14.24 -14.59
N HIS A 155 -13.57 13.95 -13.32
CA HIS A 155 -14.81 14.28 -12.59
C HIS A 155 -14.56 15.28 -11.46
N ALA A 156 -13.59 16.18 -11.63
CA ALA A 156 -13.18 17.10 -10.58
C ALA A 156 -14.32 17.96 -10.02
N SER A 157 -15.28 18.36 -10.88
CA SER A 157 -16.36 19.25 -10.47
C SER A 157 -17.41 18.60 -9.57
N ASP A 158 -17.57 17.28 -9.66
CA ASP A 158 -18.61 16.55 -8.91
C ASP A 158 -18.06 15.26 -8.27
N TRP A 159 -16.76 15.23 -8.07
CA TRP A 159 -16.07 14.02 -7.61
C TRP A 159 -16.64 13.47 -6.29
N ILE A 160 -16.73 14.28 -5.26
CA ILE A 160 -17.20 13.81 -3.94
C ILE A 160 -18.60 13.21 -4.05
N GLU A 161 -19.50 13.89 -4.76
CA GLU A 161 -20.87 13.43 -4.94
C GLU A 161 -20.92 12.09 -5.69
N GLU A 162 -20.24 12.00 -6.85
CA GLU A 162 -20.29 10.80 -7.68
C GLU A 162 -19.56 9.61 -7.06
N ALA A 163 -18.48 9.85 -6.36
CA ALA A 163 -17.73 8.80 -5.67
C ALA A 163 -18.51 8.24 -4.48
N THR A 164 -19.11 9.10 -3.67
CA THR A 164 -19.87 8.66 -2.50
C THR A 164 -21.18 7.96 -2.85
N LYS A 165 -21.76 8.26 -4.00
CA LYS A 165 -22.91 7.50 -4.51
C LYS A 165 -22.55 6.03 -4.74
N ARG A 166 -21.32 5.78 -5.20
CA ARG A 166 -20.85 4.44 -5.54
C ARG A 166 -20.25 3.69 -4.36
N VAL A 167 -19.65 4.41 -3.41
CA VAL A 167 -19.05 3.83 -2.21
C VAL A 167 -19.59 4.60 -0.99
N PRO A 168 -20.86 4.40 -0.64
CA PRO A 168 -21.54 5.24 0.36
C PRO A 168 -21.06 5.05 1.81
N LYS A 169 -20.30 4.00 2.09
CA LYS A 169 -19.79 3.73 3.45
C LYS A 169 -18.59 4.58 3.84
N LEU A 170 -17.98 5.29 2.90
CA LEU A 170 -16.81 6.11 3.19
C LEU A 170 -17.15 7.19 4.23
N LYS A 171 -16.27 7.33 5.22
CA LYS A 171 -16.35 8.38 6.23
C LYS A 171 -15.48 9.57 5.85
N LYS A 172 -14.42 9.32 5.08
CA LYS A 172 -13.54 10.34 4.53
C LYS A 172 -13.20 10.01 3.09
N LEU A 173 -13.27 11.02 2.24
CA LEU A 173 -12.82 10.92 0.85
C LEU A 173 -11.99 12.16 0.54
N ASP A 174 -10.70 11.96 0.22
CA ASP A 174 -9.75 13.03 -0.06
C ASP A 174 -9.74 14.11 1.04
N GLY A 175 -9.82 13.65 2.28
CA GLY A 175 -9.78 14.51 3.46
C GLY A 175 -11.10 15.17 3.83
N GLU A 176 -12.17 14.90 3.06
CA GLU A 176 -13.47 15.53 3.25
C GLU A 176 -14.54 14.54 3.66
N LEU A 177 -15.52 15.11 4.36
CA LEU A 177 -16.82 14.57 4.67
C LEU A 177 -17.36 14.81 5.94
#